data_a9d8eb196c03efc4f3adfcb6370eb7bb
#
_entry.id   a9d8eb196c03efc4f3adfcb6370eb7bb
#
_cell.length_a   1.000
_cell.length_b   1.000
_cell.length_c   1.000
_cell.angle_alpha   90.00
_cell.angle_beta   90.00
_cell.angle_gamma   90.00
#
_symmetry.space_group_name_H-M   'P 1'
#
loop_
_entity.id
_entity.type
_entity.pdbx_description
1 polymer ?
#
loop_
_entity_poly.entity_id
_entity_poly.type
_entity_poly.pdbx_seq_one_letter_code
_entity_poly.pdbx_strand_id
1 'polypeptide(L)'
;VQPAKVDTAIVVAPPPVDSLPIAAVKKSLRPETALDNHNALIADRTPLPYQNLRAEDAAYDERVWREIDTREKINLPFRYSADEDNGNQRFISILFKAIQDGPDNGGVTAFSAVDDRFTTPMTKGEVAKIISGGSVSVPIYDSLGNVIGNKETMAEVNLDSFYKFRIKEEVIFDKQSSRLFWRILGIAPVKRVITSSGVDLGDTELFWVYYPDMRPIFAKYFVYNGKNYGARMSWEDLFESRMFHGRIIKSTLDNPYNQFLDHQTGLKNSPILQLLQGDKIKNEIFDYEQNLWSY
;
A
#
# COMPACT_ATOMS: atom_id res chain seq x y z
N VAL A 1 19.98 49.87 -36.77
CA VAL A 1 20.36 48.99 -35.62
C VAL A 1 19.05 48.39 -35.04
N GLN A 2 18.75 47.16 -35.41
CA GLN A 2 17.61 46.43 -34.88
C GLN A 2 17.96 45.94 -33.48
N PRO A 3 17.05 46.03 -32.50
CA PRO A 3 17.27 45.44 -31.20
C PRO A 3 17.17 43.92 -31.27
N ALA A 4 18.13 43.25 -30.66
CA ALA A 4 18.20 41.78 -30.55
C ALA A 4 16.95 41.25 -29.87
N LYS A 5 16.33 40.21 -30.45
CA LYS A 5 15.29 39.43 -29.81
C LYS A 5 15.90 38.73 -28.58
N VAL A 6 15.39 39.10 -27.43
CA VAL A 6 15.64 38.35 -26.18
C VAL A 6 14.88 37.03 -26.30
N ASP A 7 15.59 35.92 -26.43
CA ASP A 7 15.02 34.60 -26.31
C ASP A 7 14.46 34.46 -24.89
N THR A 8 13.14 34.51 -24.81
CA THR A 8 12.42 34.21 -23.56
C THR A 8 12.60 32.72 -23.31
N ALA A 9 13.54 32.36 -22.46
CA ALA A 9 13.66 31.02 -21.96
C ALA A 9 12.27 30.59 -21.38
N ILE A 10 11.73 29.54 -21.96
CA ILE A 10 10.48 28.93 -21.47
C ILE A 10 10.76 28.48 -20.03
N VAL A 11 10.33 29.28 -19.06
CA VAL A 11 10.33 28.90 -17.67
C VAL A 11 9.26 27.79 -17.54
N VAL A 12 9.70 26.55 -17.61
CA VAL A 12 8.85 25.41 -17.29
C VAL A 12 8.42 25.60 -15.83
N ALA A 13 7.14 25.89 -15.63
CA ALA A 13 6.59 26.00 -14.28
C ALA A 13 6.93 24.72 -13.51
N PRO A 14 7.39 24.83 -12.24
CA PRO A 14 7.65 23.66 -11.44
C PRO A 14 6.36 22.87 -11.30
N PRO A 15 6.43 21.52 -11.32
CA PRO A 15 5.25 20.71 -11.06
C PRO A 15 4.63 21.12 -9.73
N PRO A 16 3.29 21.14 -9.62
CA PRO A 16 2.63 21.52 -8.40
C PRO A 16 3.13 20.62 -7.24
N VAL A 17 3.34 21.22 -6.10
CA VAL A 17 3.88 20.55 -4.88
C VAL A 17 3.03 19.37 -4.43
N ASP A 18 1.80 19.25 -4.98
CA ASP A 18 0.82 18.22 -4.65
C ASP A 18 0.83 17.00 -5.60
N SER A 19 1.78 16.93 -6.56
CA SER A 19 1.84 15.78 -7.47
C SER A 19 2.88 14.75 -7.03
N LEU A 20 2.46 13.48 -6.99
CA LEU A 20 3.37 12.35 -6.79
C LEU A 20 4.13 12.07 -8.12
N PRO A 21 5.41 11.66 -8.06
CA PRO A 21 6.21 11.37 -9.26
C PRO A 21 5.78 10.00 -9.85
N ILE A 22 4.68 9.99 -10.58
CA ILE A 22 4.16 8.80 -11.25
C ILE A 22 4.27 8.98 -12.75
N ALA A 23 4.89 8.02 -13.43
CA ALA A 23 4.98 8.02 -14.88
C ALA A 23 3.58 7.88 -15.51
N ALA A 24 3.32 8.68 -16.55
CA ALA A 24 2.08 8.59 -17.30
C ALA A 24 2.02 7.26 -18.08
N VAL A 25 0.85 6.63 -18.07
CA VAL A 25 0.61 5.40 -18.85
C VAL A 25 0.55 5.75 -20.33
N LYS A 26 1.35 5.07 -21.16
CA LYS A 26 1.27 5.15 -22.60
C LYS A 26 0.31 4.06 -23.09
N LYS A 27 -0.76 4.45 -23.76
CA LYS A 27 -1.70 3.52 -24.37
C LYS A 27 -1.21 3.08 -25.74
N SER A 28 -1.21 1.78 -26.00
CA SER A 28 -0.96 1.26 -27.35
C SER A 28 -2.04 1.73 -28.32
N LEU A 29 -1.62 2.09 -29.54
CA LEU A 29 -2.51 2.48 -30.65
C LEU A 29 -3.05 1.23 -31.39
N ARG A 30 -2.57 0.05 -31.06
CA ARG A 30 -2.92 -1.22 -31.68
C ARG A 30 -3.26 -2.26 -30.60
N PRO A 31 -4.04 -3.31 -30.93
CA PRO A 31 -4.25 -4.42 -30.01
C PRO A 31 -2.90 -5.06 -29.62
N GLU A 32 -2.65 -5.17 -28.33
CA GLU A 32 -1.42 -5.78 -27.79
C GLU A 32 -1.49 -7.30 -27.72
N THR A 33 -2.66 -7.87 -27.95
CA THR A 33 -2.89 -9.30 -27.92
C THR A 33 -3.68 -9.75 -29.15
N ALA A 34 -3.39 -10.95 -29.62
CA ALA A 34 -4.18 -11.60 -30.69
C ALA A 34 -5.53 -12.14 -30.17
N LEU A 35 -5.75 -12.13 -28.87
CA LEU A 35 -7.00 -12.57 -28.26
C LEU A 35 -8.00 -11.41 -28.22
N ASP A 36 -9.17 -11.60 -28.83
CA ASP A 36 -10.24 -10.63 -28.78
C ASP A 36 -10.75 -10.38 -27.35
N ASN A 37 -11.00 -9.13 -27.02
CA ASN A 37 -11.67 -8.65 -25.80
C ASN A 37 -11.00 -8.99 -24.45
N HIS A 38 -9.79 -9.49 -24.41
CA HIS A 38 -9.16 -9.90 -23.16
C HIS A 38 -8.86 -8.72 -22.23
N ASN A 39 -8.53 -7.56 -22.77
CA ASN A 39 -8.25 -6.35 -21.97
C ASN A 39 -9.54 -5.63 -21.52
N ALA A 40 -10.62 -5.74 -22.29
CA ALA A 40 -11.90 -5.13 -21.92
C ALA A 40 -12.55 -5.81 -20.70
N LEU A 41 -12.43 -7.13 -20.58
CA LEU A 41 -13.02 -7.90 -19.49
C LEU A 41 -12.46 -7.53 -18.11
N ILE A 42 -11.25 -7.00 -18.05
CA ILE A 42 -10.58 -6.67 -16.78
C ILE A 42 -10.68 -5.19 -16.45
N ALA A 43 -10.65 -4.32 -17.46
CA ALA A 43 -10.88 -2.89 -17.23
C ALA A 43 -12.25 -2.60 -16.59
N ASP A 44 -13.24 -3.46 -16.90
CA ASP A 44 -14.61 -3.35 -16.40
C ASP A 44 -14.91 -4.26 -15.20
N ARG A 45 -13.90 -4.97 -14.69
CA ARG A 45 -14.08 -5.88 -13.57
C ARG A 45 -14.43 -5.12 -12.31
N THR A 46 -15.57 -5.44 -11.74
CA THR A 46 -16.03 -4.96 -10.43
C THR A 46 -15.89 -6.08 -9.40
N PRO A 47 -15.31 -5.80 -8.22
CA PRO A 47 -15.19 -6.80 -7.17
C PRO A 47 -16.59 -7.20 -6.68
N LEU A 48 -16.73 -8.47 -6.33
CA LEU A 48 -17.98 -8.96 -5.73
C LEU A 48 -18.21 -8.26 -4.38
N PRO A 49 -19.46 -7.86 -4.08
CA PRO A 49 -19.78 -7.30 -2.78
C PRO A 49 -19.53 -8.34 -1.68
N TYR A 50 -19.06 -7.87 -0.54
CA TYR A 50 -18.93 -8.74 0.61
C TYR A 50 -20.28 -9.17 1.14
N GLN A 51 -20.34 -10.41 1.66
CA GLN A 51 -21.48 -10.85 2.46
C GLN A 51 -21.66 -9.92 3.66
N ASN A 52 -22.88 -9.49 3.89
CA ASN A 52 -23.21 -8.68 5.05
C ASN A 52 -23.13 -9.55 6.32
N LEU A 53 -22.28 -9.13 7.26
CA LEU A 53 -22.11 -9.77 8.56
C LEU A 53 -22.77 -8.88 9.61
N ARG A 54 -23.68 -9.43 10.40
CA ARG A 54 -24.35 -8.70 11.48
C ARG A 54 -23.52 -8.80 12.75
N ALA A 55 -23.38 -7.70 13.46
CA ALA A 55 -22.68 -7.67 14.74
C ALA A 55 -23.28 -8.65 15.78
N GLU A 56 -24.59 -8.88 15.74
CA GLU A 56 -25.31 -9.81 16.63
C GLU A 56 -24.96 -11.28 16.35
N ASP A 57 -24.59 -11.60 15.11
CA ASP A 57 -24.22 -12.94 14.68
C ASP A 57 -22.72 -13.23 14.82
N ALA A 58 -21.92 -12.21 15.09
CA ALA A 58 -20.48 -12.35 15.34
C ALA A 58 -20.25 -12.99 16.72
N ALA A 59 -19.92 -14.29 16.73
CA ALA A 59 -19.56 -15.01 17.97
C ALA A 59 -18.10 -14.78 18.38
N TYR A 60 -17.27 -14.40 17.43
CA TYR A 60 -15.85 -14.12 17.60
C TYR A 60 -15.49 -12.97 16.68
N ASP A 61 -14.81 -11.97 17.20
CA ASP A 61 -14.34 -10.80 16.47
C ASP A 61 -13.00 -10.37 17.04
N GLU A 62 -11.95 -10.55 16.24
CA GLU A 62 -10.58 -10.20 16.59
C GLU A 62 -9.90 -9.46 15.45
N ARG A 63 -9.02 -8.53 15.82
CA ARG A 63 -8.21 -7.78 14.85
C ARG A 63 -6.78 -8.24 14.87
N VAL A 64 -6.23 -8.38 13.69
CA VAL A 64 -4.87 -8.87 13.48
C VAL A 64 -4.14 -7.93 12.53
N TRP A 65 -2.92 -7.55 12.89
CA TRP A 65 -2.02 -6.80 12.03
C TRP A 65 -0.92 -7.72 11.53
N ARG A 66 -0.77 -7.76 10.23
CA ARG A 66 0.27 -8.54 9.56
C ARG A 66 1.27 -7.63 8.87
N GLU A 67 2.53 -8.01 8.92
CA GLU A 67 3.59 -7.39 8.13
C GLU A 67 3.95 -8.33 6.97
N ILE A 68 3.83 -7.81 5.75
CA ILE A 68 4.26 -8.47 4.51
C ILE A 68 5.64 -7.94 4.16
N ASP A 69 6.62 -8.82 4.01
CA ASP A 69 7.94 -8.48 3.47
C ASP A 69 8.00 -8.91 2.00
N THR A 70 8.17 -7.94 1.10
CA THR A 70 8.19 -8.18 -0.34
C THR A 70 9.49 -8.82 -0.84
N ARG A 71 10.47 -9.04 0.05
CA ARG A 71 11.70 -9.76 -0.26
C ARG A 71 11.52 -11.28 -0.16
N GLU A 72 10.46 -11.72 0.50
CA GLU A 72 10.10 -13.13 0.56
C GLU A 72 9.67 -13.65 -0.82
N LYS A 73 10.05 -14.87 -1.16
CA LYS A 73 9.83 -15.45 -2.48
C LYS A 73 8.36 -15.43 -2.93
N ILE A 74 7.41 -15.66 -2.02
CA ILE A 74 5.98 -15.65 -2.31
C ILE A 74 5.46 -14.24 -2.58
N ASN A 75 6.07 -13.22 -1.97
CA ASN A 75 5.67 -11.82 -2.03
C ASN A 75 6.42 -11.02 -3.12
N LEU A 76 7.32 -11.65 -3.88
CA LEU A 76 8.06 -10.96 -4.95
C LEU A 76 7.17 -10.22 -5.97
N PRO A 77 5.95 -10.70 -6.31
CA PRO A 77 5.05 -9.96 -7.20
C PRO A 77 4.75 -8.52 -6.77
N PHE A 78 4.82 -8.20 -5.48
CA PHE A 78 4.64 -6.85 -4.97
C PHE A 78 5.71 -5.85 -5.46
N ARG A 79 6.89 -6.34 -5.84
CA ARG A 79 8.03 -5.53 -6.30
C ARG A 79 8.12 -5.41 -7.81
N TYR A 80 7.49 -6.33 -8.53
CA TYR A 80 7.61 -6.34 -9.98
C TYR A 80 6.84 -5.16 -10.57
N SER A 81 7.56 -4.31 -11.32
CA SER A 81 6.94 -3.43 -12.28
C SER A 81 6.60 -4.28 -13.50
N ALA A 82 5.37 -4.23 -13.96
CA ALA A 82 5.06 -4.69 -15.30
C ALA A 82 5.70 -3.73 -16.32
N ASP A 83 5.35 -3.87 -17.58
CA ASP A 83 5.78 -2.98 -18.64
C ASP A 83 5.57 -1.50 -18.24
N GLU A 84 6.65 -0.73 -18.19
CA GLU A 84 6.60 0.69 -17.81
C GLU A 84 5.77 1.53 -18.78
N ASP A 85 5.70 1.13 -20.04
CA ASP A 85 4.90 1.80 -21.05
C ASP A 85 3.40 1.65 -20.82
N ASN A 86 2.97 0.55 -20.18
CA ASN A 86 1.59 0.30 -19.77
C ASN A 86 1.25 0.84 -18.37
N GLY A 87 2.15 1.59 -17.80
CA GLY A 87 2.08 2.07 -16.43
C GLY A 87 2.66 1.08 -15.44
N ASN A 88 3.39 1.61 -14.48
CA ASN A 88 3.99 0.81 -13.44
C ASN A 88 2.90 0.12 -12.61
N GLN A 89 2.79 -1.20 -12.72
CA GLN A 89 1.84 -2.04 -12.00
C GLN A 89 2.42 -2.57 -10.68
N ARG A 90 3.54 -2.03 -10.24
CA ARG A 90 4.09 -2.30 -8.91
C ARG A 90 3.07 -1.88 -7.85
N PHE A 91 2.90 -2.69 -6.83
CA PHE A 91 1.89 -2.47 -5.80
C PHE A 91 1.91 -1.07 -5.19
N ILE A 92 3.09 -0.59 -4.79
CA ILE A 92 3.24 0.76 -4.22
C ILE A 92 2.85 1.89 -5.20
N SER A 93 3.14 1.70 -6.50
CA SER A 93 2.78 2.69 -7.54
C SER A 93 1.27 2.77 -7.73
N ILE A 94 0.56 1.65 -7.61
CA ILE A 94 -0.90 1.60 -7.68
C ILE A 94 -1.50 2.35 -6.49
N LEU A 95 -0.97 2.14 -5.27
CA LEU A 95 -1.39 2.88 -4.08
C LEU A 95 -1.21 4.39 -4.24
N PHE A 96 -0.05 4.81 -4.70
CA PHE A 96 0.25 6.23 -4.90
C PHE A 96 -0.65 6.86 -5.95
N LYS A 97 -0.89 6.16 -7.06
CA LYS A 97 -1.80 6.63 -8.11
C LYS A 97 -3.22 6.77 -7.60
N ALA A 98 -3.71 5.80 -6.85
CA ALA A 98 -5.04 5.84 -6.25
C ALA A 98 -5.23 7.04 -5.31
N ILE A 99 -4.21 7.39 -4.51
CA ILE A 99 -4.22 8.57 -3.64
C ILE A 99 -4.14 9.85 -4.47
N GLN A 100 -3.33 9.85 -5.52
CA GLN A 100 -3.20 11.03 -6.40
C GLN A 100 -4.51 11.33 -7.14
N ASP A 101 -5.20 10.31 -7.62
CA ASP A 101 -6.51 10.48 -8.26
C ASP A 101 -7.54 11.02 -7.24
N GLY A 102 -7.49 10.51 -6.00
CA GLY A 102 -8.38 10.91 -4.93
C GLY A 102 -9.82 10.45 -5.12
N PRO A 103 -10.68 10.56 -4.08
CA PRO A 103 -12.03 10.01 -4.07
C PRO A 103 -12.92 10.59 -5.18
N ASP A 104 -12.75 11.85 -5.53
CA ASP A 104 -13.55 12.54 -6.57
C ASP A 104 -13.31 11.98 -7.98
N ASN A 105 -12.14 11.40 -8.23
CA ASN A 105 -11.75 10.85 -9.54
C ASN A 105 -11.63 9.31 -9.52
N GLY A 106 -12.32 8.66 -8.59
CA GLY A 106 -12.31 7.21 -8.49
C GLY A 106 -11.06 6.63 -7.83
N GLY A 107 -10.29 7.46 -7.14
CA GLY A 107 -9.20 7.07 -6.25
C GLY A 107 -9.67 6.95 -4.81
N VAL A 108 -8.73 7.05 -3.86
CA VAL A 108 -8.98 6.84 -2.43
C VAL A 108 -8.35 7.93 -1.57
N THR A 109 -8.83 8.02 -0.34
CA THR A 109 -8.26 8.89 0.69
C THR A 109 -7.21 8.13 1.49
N ALA A 110 -6.05 8.75 1.72
CA ALA A 110 -5.08 8.29 2.69
C ALA A 110 -5.41 8.81 4.08
N PHE A 111 -5.10 8.03 5.11
CA PHE A 111 -5.32 8.37 6.51
C PHE A 111 -4.00 8.39 7.28
N SER A 112 -3.96 9.20 8.33
CA SER A 112 -2.77 9.33 9.17
C SER A 112 -2.34 8.00 9.80
N ALA A 113 -1.03 7.76 9.86
CA ALA A 113 -0.45 6.59 10.52
C ALA A 113 -0.50 6.65 12.06
N VAL A 114 -0.84 7.81 12.62
CA VAL A 114 -0.94 7.97 14.08
C VAL A 114 -2.09 7.14 14.65
N ASP A 115 -3.16 7.00 13.87
CA ASP A 115 -4.35 6.23 14.25
C ASP A 115 -4.76 5.28 13.11
N ASP A 116 -4.76 3.99 13.41
CA ASP A 116 -5.17 2.93 12.50
C ASP A 116 -6.70 2.76 12.39
N ARG A 117 -7.50 3.72 12.91
CA ARG A 117 -8.96 3.75 12.85
C ARG A 117 -9.53 4.56 11.68
N PHE A 118 -8.68 5.06 10.82
CA PHE A 118 -9.06 5.86 9.63
C PHE A 118 -9.81 7.15 9.99
N THR A 119 -9.46 7.80 11.10
CA THR A 119 -10.19 8.97 11.61
C THR A 119 -9.70 10.27 11.00
N THR A 120 -8.43 10.37 10.65
CA THR A 120 -7.78 11.61 10.20
C THR A 120 -7.36 11.48 8.74
N PRO A 121 -8.14 12.04 7.79
CA PRO A 121 -7.76 12.04 6.38
C PRO A 121 -6.54 12.93 6.16
N MET A 122 -5.70 12.54 5.21
CA MET A 122 -4.50 13.27 4.78
C MET A 122 -4.70 13.88 3.41
N THR A 123 -4.13 15.05 3.21
CA THR A 123 -4.09 15.70 1.90
C THR A 123 -3.02 15.05 1.00
N LYS A 124 -3.19 15.16 -0.32
CA LYS A 124 -2.22 14.66 -1.30
C LYS A 124 -0.81 15.24 -1.07
N GLY A 125 -0.72 16.52 -0.69
CA GLY A 125 0.54 17.19 -0.41
C GLY A 125 1.23 16.65 0.85
N GLU A 126 0.49 16.33 1.90
CA GLU A 126 1.04 15.70 3.12
C GLU A 126 1.59 14.31 2.82
N VAL A 127 0.82 13.50 2.07
CA VAL A 127 1.26 12.17 1.64
C VAL A 127 2.54 12.28 0.80
N ALA A 128 2.58 13.20 -0.16
CA ALA A 128 3.75 13.42 -1.00
C ALA A 128 5.00 13.82 -0.19
N LYS A 129 4.85 14.68 0.83
CA LYS A 129 5.95 15.06 1.74
C LYS A 129 6.48 13.87 2.57
N ILE A 130 5.58 13.03 3.06
CA ILE A 130 5.97 11.84 3.84
C ILE A 130 6.71 10.83 2.96
N ILE A 131 6.24 10.61 1.76
CA ILE A 131 6.85 9.67 0.81
C ILE A 131 8.24 10.14 0.36
N SER A 132 8.38 11.41 0.01
CA SER A 132 9.66 12.01 -0.43
C SER A 132 10.68 12.14 0.70
N GLY A 133 10.24 12.10 1.95
CA GLY A 133 11.11 12.32 3.12
C GLY A 133 11.44 13.80 3.36
N GLY A 134 10.70 14.70 2.71
CA GLY A 134 10.85 16.15 2.86
C GLY A 134 11.18 16.86 1.55
N SER A 135 11.29 18.19 1.61
CA SER A 135 11.74 19.01 0.49
C SER A 135 13.27 19.16 0.51
N VAL A 136 13.88 19.04 -0.65
CA VAL A 136 15.30 19.37 -0.87
C VAL A 136 15.38 20.76 -1.46
N SER A 137 16.14 21.64 -0.78
CA SER A 137 16.42 22.97 -1.28
C SER A 137 17.52 22.89 -2.34
N VAL A 138 17.15 23.15 -3.59
CA VAL A 138 18.10 23.18 -4.72
C VAL A 138 18.39 24.65 -5.05
N PRO A 139 19.67 25.09 -5.02
CA PRO A 139 20.03 26.44 -5.37
C PRO A 139 19.78 26.69 -6.86
N ILE A 140 19.17 27.82 -7.19
CA ILE A 140 18.99 28.29 -8.57
C ILE A 140 20.19 29.17 -8.90
N TYR A 141 20.90 28.81 -9.97
CA TYR A 141 22.06 29.57 -10.46
C TYR A 141 21.67 30.48 -11.62
N ASP A 142 22.24 31.68 -11.64
CA ASP A 142 22.20 32.59 -12.80
C ASP A 142 23.15 32.08 -13.89
N SER A 143 23.02 32.61 -15.11
CA SER A 143 23.93 32.37 -16.24
C SER A 143 25.41 32.71 -15.95
N LEU A 144 25.66 33.45 -14.88
CA LEU A 144 26.98 33.79 -14.34
C LEU A 144 27.47 32.88 -13.20
N GLY A 145 26.67 31.87 -12.81
CA GLY A 145 27.02 30.93 -11.75
C GLY A 145 26.73 31.41 -10.30
N ASN A 146 26.04 32.54 -10.15
CA ASN A 146 25.66 33.07 -8.83
C ASN A 146 24.33 32.46 -8.36
N VAL A 147 24.20 32.16 -7.08
CA VAL A 147 22.94 31.68 -6.49
C VAL A 147 21.96 32.83 -6.37
N ILE A 148 20.88 32.81 -7.17
CA ILE A 148 19.81 33.83 -7.16
C ILE A 148 18.76 33.49 -6.07
N GLY A 149 18.58 32.22 -5.76
CA GLY A 149 17.58 31.79 -4.79
C GLY A 149 17.62 30.27 -4.58
N ASN A 150 16.83 29.79 -3.62
CA ASN A 150 16.65 28.37 -3.38
C ASN A 150 15.26 27.95 -3.81
N LYS A 151 15.18 26.89 -4.61
CA LYS A 151 13.93 26.23 -4.98
C LYS A 151 13.77 25.00 -4.12
N GLU A 152 12.66 24.91 -3.41
CA GLU A 152 12.28 23.68 -2.74
C GLU A 152 11.74 22.69 -3.78
N THR A 153 12.39 21.57 -3.92
CA THR A 153 11.98 20.49 -4.81
C THR A 153 11.79 19.24 -3.97
N MET A 154 10.76 18.46 -4.26
CA MET A 154 10.61 17.16 -3.60
C MET A 154 11.78 16.25 -3.98
N ALA A 155 12.27 15.49 -3.00
CA ALA A 155 13.27 14.48 -3.26
C ALA A 155 12.69 13.38 -4.17
N GLU A 156 13.52 12.84 -5.05
CA GLU A 156 13.13 11.72 -5.89
C GLU A 156 12.78 10.50 -5.02
N VAL A 157 11.59 9.95 -5.27
CA VAL A 157 11.09 8.82 -4.49
C VAL A 157 11.65 7.53 -5.05
N ASN A 158 12.48 6.85 -4.28
CA ASN A 158 12.93 5.51 -4.61
C ASN A 158 11.86 4.49 -4.22
N LEU A 159 11.13 3.95 -5.20
CA LEU A 159 10.07 2.95 -5.00
C LEU A 159 10.60 1.63 -4.44
N ASP A 160 11.88 1.31 -4.62
CA ASP A 160 12.48 0.09 -4.10
C ASP A 160 12.72 0.14 -2.58
N SER A 161 12.65 1.33 -1.99
CA SER A 161 12.73 1.50 -0.54
C SER A 161 11.51 0.97 0.21
N PHE A 162 10.38 0.77 -0.49
CA PHE A 162 9.13 0.24 0.06
C PHE A 162 9.08 -1.27 -0.08
N TYR A 163 9.72 -1.96 0.83
CA TYR A 163 9.77 -3.43 0.82
C TYR A 163 8.90 -4.09 1.88
N LYS A 164 8.20 -3.30 2.70
CA LYS A 164 7.28 -3.81 3.72
C LYS A 164 5.92 -3.14 3.62
N PHE A 165 4.89 -3.91 3.89
CA PHE A 165 3.51 -3.43 4.00
C PHE A 165 2.88 -4.02 5.25
N ARG A 166 2.08 -3.23 5.95
CA ARG A 166 1.25 -3.70 7.05
C ARG A 166 -0.19 -3.79 6.59
N ILE A 167 -0.85 -4.88 6.97
CA ILE A 167 -2.27 -5.13 6.70
C ILE A 167 -2.96 -5.24 8.05
N LYS A 168 -4.06 -4.51 8.19
CA LYS A 168 -5.01 -4.65 9.29
C LYS A 168 -6.16 -5.51 8.82
N GLU A 169 -6.41 -6.60 9.53
CA GLU A 169 -7.46 -7.57 9.22
C GLU A 169 -8.40 -7.72 10.40
N GLU A 170 -9.64 -8.04 10.12
CA GLU A 170 -10.65 -8.43 11.09
C GLU A 170 -11.06 -9.88 10.82
N VAL A 171 -11.09 -10.66 11.88
CA VAL A 171 -11.42 -12.09 11.86
C VAL A 171 -12.73 -12.27 12.57
N ILE A 172 -13.77 -12.62 11.84
CA ILE A 172 -15.14 -12.70 12.33
C ILE A 172 -15.66 -14.12 12.14
N PHE A 173 -16.13 -14.75 13.21
CA PHE A 173 -16.89 -16.00 13.10
C PHE A 173 -18.38 -15.67 13.15
N ASP A 174 -19.06 -15.98 12.05
CA ASP A 174 -20.50 -15.76 11.91
C ASP A 174 -21.27 -17.04 12.31
N LYS A 175 -22.12 -16.91 13.34
CA LYS A 175 -22.98 -17.99 13.84
C LYS A 175 -23.96 -18.49 12.78
N GLN A 176 -24.46 -17.60 11.94
CA GLN A 176 -25.51 -17.94 10.99
C GLN A 176 -24.99 -18.83 9.87
N SER A 177 -23.82 -18.48 9.30
CA SER A 177 -23.17 -19.29 8.26
C SER A 177 -22.23 -20.36 8.79
N SER A 178 -21.89 -20.31 10.09
CA SER A 178 -20.89 -21.17 10.74
C SER A 178 -19.54 -21.14 10.04
N ARG A 179 -19.10 -19.93 9.63
CA ARG A 179 -17.83 -19.72 8.91
C ARG A 179 -16.99 -18.63 9.54
N LEU A 180 -15.69 -18.78 9.42
CA LEU A 180 -14.71 -17.77 9.76
C LEU A 180 -14.40 -16.89 8.54
N PHE A 181 -14.64 -15.59 8.69
CA PHE A 181 -14.36 -14.59 7.67
C PHE A 181 -13.14 -13.77 8.04
N TRP A 182 -12.25 -13.64 7.09
CA TRP A 182 -11.10 -12.74 7.17
C TRP A 182 -11.37 -11.54 6.27
N ARG A 183 -11.46 -10.37 6.87
CA ARG A 183 -11.70 -9.11 6.15
C ARG A 183 -10.51 -8.18 6.28
N ILE A 184 -9.92 -7.82 5.18
CA ILE A 184 -8.88 -6.78 5.18
C ILE A 184 -9.58 -5.44 5.35
N LEU A 185 -9.16 -4.67 6.35
CA LEU A 185 -9.69 -3.33 6.64
C LEU A 185 -8.78 -2.24 6.06
N GLY A 186 -7.46 -2.44 6.13
CA GLY A 186 -6.54 -1.42 5.69
C GLY A 186 -5.18 -1.95 5.31
N ILE A 187 -4.49 -1.16 4.51
CA ILE A 187 -3.13 -1.42 4.06
C ILE A 187 -2.30 -0.17 4.29
N ALA A 188 -1.10 -0.32 4.82
CA ALA A 188 -0.14 0.75 5.04
C ALA A 188 1.23 0.37 4.47
N PRO A 189 1.86 1.21 3.65
CA PRO A 189 3.26 1.07 3.30
C PRO A 189 4.13 1.42 4.50
N VAL A 190 5.21 0.67 4.67
CA VAL A 190 6.16 0.82 5.77
C VAL A 190 7.51 1.22 5.21
N LYS A 191 8.14 2.20 5.84
CA LYS A 191 9.48 2.65 5.52
C LYS A 191 10.32 2.69 6.77
N ARG A 192 11.58 2.31 6.65
CA ARG A 192 12.55 2.50 7.71
C ARG A 192 12.93 3.97 7.79
N VAL A 193 12.71 4.56 8.94
CA VAL A 193 12.98 5.98 9.17
C VAL A 193 14.23 6.12 10.02
N ILE A 194 15.21 6.82 9.47
CA ILE A 194 16.42 7.23 10.18
C ILE A 194 16.36 8.74 10.31
N THR A 195 16.43 9.25 11.54
CA THR A 195 16.42 10.70 11.79
C THR A 195 17.69 11.35 11.26
N SER A 196 17.65 12.68 11.04
CA SER A 196 18.82 13.48 10.65
C SER A 196 19.97 13.38 11.66
N SER A 197 19.69 13.02 12.91
CA SER A 197 20.67 12.75 13.97
C SER A 197 21.25 11.33 13.93
N GLY A 198 20.86 10.50 12.94
CA GLY A 198 21.33 9.11 12.81
C GLY A 198 20.61 8.10 13.71
N VAL A 199 19.58 8.53 14.45
CA VAL A 199 18.78 7.61 15.26
C VAL A 199 17.82 6.83 14.36
N ASP A 200 17.90 5.51 14.43
CA ASP A 200 17.01 4.60 13.73
C ASP A 200 15.71 4.46 14.53
N LEU A 201 14.60 4.95 13.97
CA LEU A 201 13.25 4.82 14.53
C LEU A 201 12.59 3.49 14.18
N GLY A 202 13.26 2.67 13.37
CA GLY A 202 12.73 1.39 12.91
C GLY A 202 11.76 1.53 11.73
N ASP A 203 10.95 0.50 11.58
CA ASP A 203 9.96 0.38 10.50
C ASP A 203 8.67 1.08 10.93
N THR A 204 8.33 2.18 10.24
CA THR A 204 7.18 3.02 10.58
C THR A 204 6.19 3.04 9.42
N GLU A 205 4.90 2.94 9.74
CA GLU A 205 3.82 3.17 8.76
C GLU A 205 3.85 4.63 8.30
N LEU A 206 3.66 4.83 7.01
CA LEU A 206 3.61 6.17 6.44
C LEU A 206 2.20 6.76 6.46
N PHE A 207 1.24 5.96 6.04
CA PHE A 207 -0.19 6.29 6.01
C PHE A 207 -0.99 4.99 5.89
N TRP A 208 -2.27 5.06 6.20
CA TRP A 208 -3.22 3.97 6.00
C TRP A 208 -4.14 4.27 4.83
N VAL A 209 -4.50 3.23 4.08
CA VAL A 209 -5.54 3.27 3.05
C VAL A 209 -6.60 2.25 3.42
N TYR A 210 -7.87 2.65 3.32
CA TYR A 210 -9.00 1.76 3.59
C TYR A 210 -9.15 0.77 2.44
N TYR A 211 -9.01 -0.52 2.75
CA TYR A 211 -8.95 -1.55 1.71
C TYR A 211 -10.24 -1.72 0.91
N PRO A 212 -11.46 -1.66 1.51
CA PRO A 212 -12.69 -1.78 0.74
C PRO A 212 -12.82 -0.74 -0.37
N ASP A 213 -12.33 0.49 -0.15
CA ASP A 213 -12.32 1.54 -1.17
C ASP A 213 -11.29 1.27 -2.27
N MET A 214 -10.21 0.54 -1.93
CA MET A 214 -9.18 0.14 -2.90
C MET A 214 -9.59 -1.05 -3.78
N ARG A 215 -10.53 -1.89 -3.37
CA ARG A 215 -10.91 -3.11 -4.11
C ARG A 215 -11.28 -2.84 -5.57
N PRO A 216 -12.11 -1.82 -5.91
CA PRO A 216 -12.44 -1.51 -7.30
C PRO A 216 -11.22 -1.12 -8.15
N ILE A 217 -10.20 -0.52 -7.51
CA ILE A 217 -8.96 -0.14 -8.17
C ILE A 217 -8.09 -1.37 -8.36
N PHE A 218 -7.89 -2.18 -7.33
CA PHE A 218 -7.10 -3.41 -7.39
C PHE A 218 -7.65 -4.43 -8.40
N ALA A 219 -8.95 -4.46 -8.60
CA ALA A 219 -9.57 -5.33 -9.61
C ALA A 219 -9.13 -4.99 -11.05
N LYS A 220 -8.68 -3.75 -11.31
CA LYS A 220 -8.28 -3.26 -12.64
C LYS A 220 -6.79 -3.47 -12.94
N TYR A 221 -5.97 -3.78 -11.93
CA TYR A 221 -4.53 -3.96 -12.09
C TYR A 221 -4.14 -5.42 -11.95
N PHE A 222 -3.22 -5.86 -12.81
CA PHE A 222 -2.73 -7.24 -12.81
C PHE A 222 -1.56 -7.43 -11.89
N VAL A 223 -1.50 -8.63 -11.32
CA VAL A 223 -0.32 -9.15 -10.65
C VAL A 223 0.51 -9.92 -11.67
N TYR A 224 1.82 -9.73 -11.65
CA TYR A 224 2.74 -10.49 -12.48
C TYR A 224 2.69 -11.98 -12.12
N ASN A 225 2.37 -12.82 -13.09
CA ASN A 225 2.42 -14.27 -12.97
C ASN A 225 3.48 -14.84 -13.93
N GLY A 226 4.68 -15.10 -13.40
CA GLY A 226 5.80 -15.59 -14.21
C GLY A 226 5.64 -17.02 -14.72
N LYS A 227 4.66 -17.78 -14.24
CA LYS A 227 4.44 -19.16 -14.66
C LYS A 227 3.41 -19.27 -15.79
N ASN A 228 2.47 -18.36 -15.86
CA ASN A 228 1.43 -18.39 -16.89
C ASN A 228 0.93 -16.97 -17.17
N TYR A 229 1.43 -16.39 -18.25
CA TYR A 229 1.02 -15.06 -18.68
C TYR A 229 -0.46 -14.99 -19.08
N GLY A 230 -1.02 -16.09 -19.55
CA GLY A 230 -2.45 -16.20 -19.94
C GLY A 230 -3.41 -16.29 -18.75
N ALA A 231 -2.94 -16.74 -17.59
CA ALA A 231 -3.75 -16.77 -16.36
C ALA A 231 -3.51 -15.48 -15.56
N ARG A 232 -4.13 -14.40 -16.02
CA ARG A 232 -4.03 -13.10 -15.39
C ARG A 232 -4.84 -13.08 -14.10
N MET A 233 -4.22 -12.61 -13.03
CA MET A 233 -4.81 -12.44 -11.71
C MET A 233 -4.76 -10.95 -11.36
N SER A 234 -5.84 -10.43 -10.80
CA SER A 234 -5.84 -9.05 -10.29
C SER A 234 -5.22 -8.96 -8.89
N TRP A 235 -4.87 -7.76 -8.47
CA TRP A 235 -4.44 -7.52 -7.08
C TRP A 235 -5.56 -7.83 -6.09
N GLU A 236 -6.81 -7.59 -6.46
CA GLU A 236 -7.95 -7.96 -5.64
C GLU A 236 -8.04 -9.47 -5.45
N ASP A 237 -7.88 -10.27 -6.53
CA ASP A 237 -7.84 -11.74 -6.43
C ASP A 237 -6.71 -12.24 -5.53
N LEU A 238 -5.53 -11.62 -5.62
CA LEU A 238 -4.38 -12.00 -4.78
C LEU A 238 -4.69 -11.81 -3.29
N PHE A 239 -5.31 -10.68 -2.94
CA PHE A 239 -5.64 -10.40 -1.53
C PHE A 239 -6.80 -11.26 -1.03
N GLU A 240 -7.88 -11.40 -1.80
CA GLU A 240 -9.06 -12.19 -1.40
C GLU A 240 -8.75 -13.70 -1.35
N SER A 241 -7.91 -14.20 -2.28
CA SER A 241 -7.43 -15.59 -2.23
C SER A 241 -6.29 -15.80 -1.24
N ARG A 242 -5.83 -14.76 -0.55
CA ARG A 242 -4.74 -14.77 0.43
C ARG A 242 -3.44 -15.37 -0.13
N MET A 243 -3.12 -15.09 -1.39
CA MET A 243 -1.92 -15.59 -2.07
C MET A 243 -0.67 -14.78 -1.72
N PHE A 244 -0.52 -14.42 -0.47
CA PHE A 244 0.62 -13.70 0.09
C PHE A 244 1.00 -14.29 1.45
N HIS A 245 2.22 -14.08 1.87
CA HIS A 245 2.68 -14.41 3.21
C HIS A 245 2.87 -13.14 4.04
N GLY A 246 2.43 -13.18 5.29
CA GLY A 246 2.63 -12.09 6.24
C GLY A 246 2.68 -12.63 7.67
N ARG A 247 3.64 -12.13 8.45
CA ARG A 247 3.76 -12.46 9.87
C ARG A 247 2.84 -11.57 10.71
N ILE A 248 2.24 -12.13 11.73
CA ILE A 248 1.44 -11.37 12.69
C ILE A 248 2.40 -10.57 13.58
N ILE A 249 2.14 -9.27 13.67
CA ILE A 249 2.94 -8.34 14.48
C ILE A 249 2.15 -7.74 15.65
N LYS A 250 0.82 -7.86 15.61
CA LYS A 250 -0.09 -7.37 16.63
C LYS A 250 -1.44 -8.10 16.51
N SER A 251 -2.10 -8.33 17.62
CA SER A 251 -3.47 -8.84 17.69
C SER A 251 -4.20 -8.16 18.84
N THR A 252 -5.53 -8.18 18.81
CA THR A 252 -6.36 -7.81 19.96
C THR A 252 -6.48 -8.95 20.96
N LEU A 253 -6.19 -10.18 20.53
CA LEU A 253 -6.22 -11.36 21.39
C LEU A 253 -5.19 -11.24 22.54
N ASP A 254 -5.65 -11.33 23.78
CA ASP A 254 -4.84 -11.23 25.00
C ASP A 254 -3.92 -9.98 25.06
N ASN A 255 -4.33 -8.90 24.42
CA ASN A 255 -3.54 -7.67 24.30
C ASN A 255 -4.31 -6.42 24.80
N PRO A 256 -4.57 -6.30 26.11
CA PRO A 256 -5.36 -5.19 26.66
C PRO A 256 -4.73 -3.82 26.46
N TYR A 257 -3.41 -3.77 26.29
CA TYR A 257 -2.66 -2.52 26.07
C TYR A 257 -2.49 -2.17 24.59
N ASN A 258 -3.05 -2.98 23.68
CA ASN A 258 -2.98 -2.76 22.24
C ASN A 258 -1.55 -2.55 21.70
N GLN A 259 -0.58 -3.28 22.25
CA GLN A 259 0.84 -3.18 21.93
C GLN A 259 1.23 -4.10 20.77
N PHE A 260 2.22 -3.68 19.99
CA PHE A 260 2.90 -4.56 19.05
C PHE A 260 3.70 -5.63 19.80
N LEU A 261 3.93 -6.77 19.18
CA LEU A 261 4.67 -7.90 19.78
C LEU A 261 6.11 -7.53 20.19
N ASP A 262 6.73 -6.62 19.45
CA ASP A 262 8.08 -6.12 19.74
C ASP A 262 8.15 -5.20 20.99
N HIS A 263 7.01 -4.64 21.43
CA HIS A 263 6.91 -3.83 22.64
C HIS A 263 6.43 -4.64 23.85
N GLN A 264 5.93 -5.85 23.67
CA GLN A 264 5.45 -6.68 24.77
C GLN A 264 6.58 -7.18 25.66
N THR A 265 6.31 -7.22 26.95
CA THR A 265 7.29 -7.72 27.95
C THR A 265 7.65 -9.18 27.65
N GLY A 266 8.96 -9.46 27.58
CA GLY A 266 9.49 -10.79 27.27
C GLY A 266 9.68 -11.08 25.78
N LEU A 267 9.08 -10.30 24.89
CA LEU A 267 9.24 -10.44 23.42
C LEU A 267 10.18 -9.37 22.85
N LYS A 268 10.42 -8.29 23.60
CA LYS A 268 11.32 -7.21 23.24
C LYS A 268 12.72 -7.77 22.99
N ASN A 269 13.34 -7.37 21.88
CA ASN A 269 14.69 -7.77 21.45
C ASN A 269 14.83 -9.25 21.03
N SER A 270 13.76 -10.01 20.89
CA SER A 270 13.82 -11.40 20.41
C SER A 270 12.93 -11.64 19.20
N PRO A 271 13.44 -11.41 17.96
CA PRO A 271 12.65 -11.62 16.74
C PRO A 271 12.08 -13.04 16.61
N ILE A 272 12.80 -14.04 17.13
CA ILE A 272 12.35 -15.44 17.09
C ILE A 272 11.11 -15.64 17.98
N LEU A 273 11.12 -15.07 19.20
CA LEU A 273 9.98 -15.18 20.10
C LEU A 273 8.77 -14.41 19.58
N GLN A 274 8.99 -13.26 18.93
CA GLN A 274 7.92 -12.50 18.25
C GLN A 274 7.28 -13.33 17.15
N LEU A 275 8.09 -14.02 16.33
CA LEU A 275 7.61 -14.90 15.28
C LEU A 275 6.79 -16.07 15.85
N LEU A 276 7.33 -16.76 16.87
CA LEU A 276 6.63 -17.86 17.54
C LEU A 276 5.32 -17.41 18.18
N GLN A 277 5.28 -16.23 18.79
CA GLN A 277 4.04 -15.67 19.35
C GLN A 277 3.03 -15.34 18.24
N GLY A 278 3.48 -14.80 17.10
CA GLY A 278 2.64 -14.58 15.93
C GLY A 278 2.03 -15.88 15.39
N ASP A 279 2.82 -16.95 15.32
CA ASP A 279 2.33 -18.28 14.92
C ASP A 279 1.38 -18.88 15.97
N LYS A 280 1.62 -18.64 17.26
CA LYS A 280 0.71 -19.04 18.33
C LYS A 280 -0.65 -18.38 18.17
N ILE A 281 -0.72 -17.06 17.97
CA ILE A 281 -1.98 -16.32 17.73
C ILE A 281 -2.71 -16.90 16.52
N LYS A 282 -1.98 -17.17 15.42
CA LYS A 282 -2.57 -17.79 14.22
C LYS A 282 -3.20 -19.15 14.52
N ASN A 283 -2.51 -19.99 15.31
CA ASN A 283 -3.00 -21.31 15.69
C ASN A 283 -4.21 -21.22 16.64
N GLU A 284 -4.22 -20.28 17.59
CA GLU A 284 -5.35 -20.06 18.49
C GLU A 284 -6.63 -19.67 17.71
N ILE A 285 -6.51 -18.81 16.70
CA ILE A 285 -7.63 -18.47 15.81
C ILE A 285 -8.11 -19.72 15.04
N PHE A 286 -7.17 -20.51 14.53
CA PHE A 286 -7.48 -21.75 13.82
C PHE A 286 -8.11 -22.80 14.74
N ASP A 287 -7.58 -22.98 15.93
CA ASP A 287 -8.10 -23.91 16.92
C ASP A 287 -9.51 -23.52 17.38
N TYR A 288 -9.80 -22.22 17.48
CA TYR A 288 -11.14 -21.73 17.75
C TYR A 288 -12.14 -22.22 16.69
N GLU A 289 -11.81 -22.07 15.40
CA GLU A 289 -12.63 -22.56 14.29
C GLU A 289 -12.81 -24.09 14.37
N GLN A 290 -11.72 -24.86 14.59
CA GLN A 290 -11.76 -26.32 14.68
C GLN A 290 -12.60 -26.81 15.87
N ASN A 291 -12.48 -26.18 17.03
CA ASN A 291 -13.21 -26.55 18.22
C ASN A 291 -14.73 -26.36 18.09
N LEU A 292 -15.16 -25.46 17.23
CA LEU A 292 -16.60 -25.29 16.94
C LEU A 292 -17.20 -26.44 16.11
N TRP A 293 -16.36 -27.18 15.39
CA TRP A 293 -16.77 -28.33 14.59
C TRP A 293 -16.60 -29.67 15.30
N SER A 294 -15.92 -29.70 16.42
CA SER A 294 -15.67 -30.92 17.20
C SER A 294 -16.82 -31.20 18.17
N TYR A 295 -17.95 -31.69 17.66
CA TYR A 295 -19.02 -32.33 18.41
C TYR A 295 -19.17 -33.75 17.94
#